data_9b72ec7076d05f500e971b039ee5244a
#
_entry.id   9b72ec7076d05f500e971b039ee5244a
#
_cell.length_a   1.000
_cell.length_b   1.000
_cell.length_c   1.000
_cell.angle_alpha   90.00
_cell.angle_beta   90.00
_cell.angle_gamma   90.00
#
_symmetry.space_group_name_H-M   'P 1'
#
loop_
_entity.id
_entity.type
_entity.pdbx_description
1 polymer ?
#
loop_
_entity_poly.entity_id
_entity_poly.type
_entity_poly.pdbx_seq_one_letter_code
_entity_poly.pdbx_strand_id
1 'polypeptide(L)'
;MRAGIASRSRPLGPSRVASATTPPSLQAARVRLGSSTRPPRASADDDATAPAEDVGPASRSPEALAAERRDALRSRAGGMRVKALKRCLGHMGKSGSNFFEKSDVVAAVVDGWEEKLNASTCVPLRQIVGMPGNPRAGYVLVTLDLPGDAGFVDFLIDTGATAALISPTLREMLGSHATDGAAIRGLGSMGETVRQKTTIADVAVGGLTLGDLNAVVTDLSATGLPSVVGGMLGLEFLSRFETEFDFANKTLAFHAPGTIASGAVDVNDLVEIPLRTHVTGLKLVRCSLNGGAPFDAIVDAGSFFSVANWMAAASGGVAPDSPNVTTSAMTAVGVDGRQMTMATAAFDLEVLGKDDPSGDASRVGESLKSSYKGTCCVGDLPAFAALGAETSAFMSMGLDVLGRGRTVLDVRNDRLYLTPGDAPGGGYPEST
;
A
#
# COMPACT_ATOMS: atom_id res chain seq x y z
N MET A 1 21.84 64.08 2.34
CA MET A 1 21.05 64.69 3.43
C MET A 1 20.64 63.57 4.38
N ARG A 2 21.08 63.68 5.61
CA ARG A 2 20.77 62.74 6.72
C ARG A 2 19.43 63.13 7.37
N ALA A 3 18.61 62.13 7.72
CA ALA A 3 17.67 62.26 8.84
C ALA A 3 17.49 60.87 9.45
N GLY A 4 18.06 60.72 10.66
CA GLY A 4 17.82 59.58 11.52
C GLY A 4 16.62 59.82 12.40
N ILE A 5 15.86 58.74 12.68
CA ILE A 5 14.88 58.74 13.77
C ILE A 5 15.20 57.55 14.67
N ALA A 6 15.63 57.88 15.88
CA ALA A 6 15.79 56.94 16.98
C ALA A 6 14.44 56.72 17.67
N SER A 7 14.01 55.47 17.83
CA SER A 7 12.92 55.13 18.73
C SER A 7 13.43 54.31 19.92
N ARG A 8 13.13 54.85 21.11
CA ARG A 8 13.50 54.30 22.41
C ARG A 8 12.66 53.08 22.76
N SER A 9 13.32 51.99 23.10
CA SER A 9 12.72 50.82 23.72
C SER A 9 12.50 51.07 25.23
N ARG A 10 11.29 50.84 25.72
CA ARG A 10 10.96 50.70 27.15
C ARG A 10 11.03 49.24 27.54
N PRO A 11 11.57 48.88 28.71
CA PRO A 11 11.52 47.50 29.22
C PRO A 11 10.15 47.23 29.85
N LEU A 12 9.55 46.10 29.46
CA LEU A 12 8.38 45.52 30.12
C LEU A 12 8.83 44.64 31.27
N GLY A 13 8.26 44.84 32.44
CA GLY A 13 8.54 44.10 33.66
C GLY A 13 7.98 42.65 33.63
N PRO A 14 8.32 41.84 34.63
CA PRO A 14 8.04 40.40 34.61
C PRO A 14 6.55 40.13 34.89
N SER A 15 5.88 39.47 33.97
CA SER A 15 4.53 38.94 34.17
C SER A 15 4.59 37.59 34.92
N ARG A 16 3.74 37.50 35.94
CA ARG A 16 3.56 36.36 36.83
C ARG A 16 3.24 35.07 36.03
N VAL A 17 3.98 34.00 36.33
CA VAL A 17 3.68 32.65 35.92
C VAL A 17 2.42 32.18 36.67
N ALA A 18 1.34 31.92 35.94
CA ALA A 18 0.18 31.21 36.45
C ALA A 18 0.48 29.71 36.42
N SER A 19 0.35 29.05 37.56
CA SER A 19 0.51 27.62 37.74
C SER A 19 -0.56 26.88 36.94
N ALA A 20 -0.14 26.09 35.93
CA ALA A 20 -1.00 25.22 35.20
C ALA A 20 -1.34 23.98 36.05
N THR A 21 -2.62 23.80 36.32
CA THR A 21 -3.18 22.57 36.91
C THR A 21 -3.07 21.40 35.94
N THR A 22 -2.44 20.33 36.41
CA THR A 22 -2.30 19.07 35.72
C THR A 22 -3.68 18.44 35.45
N PRO A 23 -4.00 17.99 34.23
CA PRO A 23 -5.21 17.21 33.97
C PRO A 23 -5.09 15.79 34.56
N PRO A 24 -6.19 15.15 34.97
CA PRO A 24 -6.16 13.82 35.58
C PRO A 24 -5.77 12.75 34.57
N SER A 25 -4.88 11.85 35.02
CA SER A 25 -4.44 10.66 34.31
C SER A 25 -5.61 9.74 33.96
N LEU A 26 -5.79 9.47 32.68
CA LEU A 26 -6.64 8.36 32.20
C LEU A 26 -5.98 7.04 32.58
N GLN A 27 -6.52 6.38 33.61
CA GLN A 27 -6.18 5.02 33.98
C GLN A 27 -6.62 4.08 32.86
N ALA A 28 -5.66 3.38 32.26
CA ALA A 28 -5.89 2.30 31.33
C ALA A 28 -6.68 1.18 32.05
N ALA A 29 -7.87 0.88 31.56
CA ALA A 29 -8.66 -0.26 32.00
C ALA A 29 -7.95 -1.56 31.56
N ARG A 30 -7.28 -2.23 32.52
CA ARG A 30 -6.78 -3.59 32.35
C ARG A 30 -7.98 -4.54 32.29
N VAL A 31 -8.25 -5.08 31.12
CA VAL A 31 -9.13 -6.25 30.96
C VAL A 31 -8.38 -7.45 31.53
N ARG A 32 -8.84 -7.94 32.72
CA ARG A 32 -8.41 -9.21 33.28
C ARG A 32 -9.09 -10.34 32.50
N LEU A 33 -8.29 -11.12 31.79
CA LEU A 33 -8.72 -12.45 31.32
C LEU A 33 -8.94 -13.33 32.53
N GLY A 34 -10.23 -13.70 32.77
CA GLY A 34 -10.63 -14.59 33.85
C GLY A 34 -10.07 -15.99 33.63
N SER A 35 -9.46 -16.52 34.67
CA SER A 35 -9.03 -17.90 34.77
C SER A 35 -10.25 -18.84 34.74
N SER A 36 -10.28 -19.74 33.75
CA SER A 36 -11.22 -20.83 33.63
C SER A 36 -11.04 -21.81 34.78
N THR A 37 -11.98 -21.84 35.69
CA THR A 37 -12.13 -22.92 36.68
C THR A 37 -12.75 -24.13 36.02
N ARG A 38 -12.09 -25.27 36.17
CA ARG A 38 -12.47 -26.60 35.73
C ARG A 38 -13.74 -27.05 36.45
N PRO A 39 -14.81 -27.55 35.78
CA PRO A 39 -15.93 -28.18 36.44
C PRO A 39 -15.62 -29.64 36.86
N PRO A 40 -16.34 -30.20 37.85
CA PRO A 40 -16.04 -31.50 38.41
C PRO A 40 -16.50 -32.66 37.51
N ARG A 41 -15.77 -33.77 37.63
CA ARG A 41 -16.03 -35.06 37.03
C ARG A 41 -17.38 -35.62 37.49
N ALA A 42 -18.28 -35.92 36.56
CA ALA A 42 -19.44 -36.81 36.78
C ALA A 42 -19.19 -38.15 36.07
N SER A 43 -19.61 -39.20 36.75
CA SER A 43 -19.43 -40.60 36.44
C SER A 43 -20.23 -41.10 35.25
N ALA A 44 -19.71 -42.20 34.67
CA ALA A 44 -20.20 -43.00 33.58
C ALA A 44 -21.68 -43.41 33.66
N ASP A 45 -22.26 -43.45 32.50
CA ASP A 45 -22.98 -44.52 31.79
C ASP A 45 -24.01 -43.88 30.85
N ASP A 46 -23.85 -44.11 29.55
CA ASP A 46 -24.88 -44.65 28.69
C ASP A 46 -24.54 -44.46 27.21
N ASP A 47 -24.60 -45.56 26.54
CA ASP A 47 -24.67 -45.87 25.15
C ASP A 47 -25.40 -44.79 24.30
N ALA A 48 -24.65 -44.08 23.39
CA ALA A 48 -25.24 -43.35 22.30
C ALA A 48 -24.23 -43.24 21.12
N THR A 49 -24.61 -43.89 20.03
CA THR A 49 -24.12 -43.79 18.67
C THR A 49 -23.37 -42.48 18.37
N ALA A 50 -22.11 -42.61 18.02
CA ALA A 50 -21.27 -41.52 17.54
C ALA A 50 -21.90 -40.85 16.28
N PRO A 51 -22.04 -39.52 16.26
CA PRO A 51 -22.34 -38.83 15.03
C PRO A 51 -21.14 -38.94 14.07
N ALA A 52 -21.41 -39.13 12.79
CA ALA A 52 -20.43 -39.18 11.72
C ALA A 52 -19.51 -37.95 11.80
N GLU A 53 -18.20 -38.19 11.85
CA GLU A 53 -17.19 -37.14 11.71
C GLU A 53 -17.47 -36.36 10.44
N ASP A 54 -17.76 -35.07 10.59
CA ASP A 54 -17.77 -34.10 9.50
C ASP A 54 -16.33 -34.02 8.99
N VAL A 55 -16.03 -34.78 7.94
CA VAL A 55 -14.76 -34.73 7.22
C VAL A 55 -14.71 -33.37 6.53
N GLY A 56 -14.16 -32.39 7.21
CA GLY A 56 -13.84 -31.10 6.62
C GLY A 56 -13.07 -31.28 5.30
N PRO A 57 -13.14 -30.33 4.36
CA PRO A 57 -12.60 -30.53 3.01
C PRO A 57 -11.14 -30.96 3.10
N ALA A 58 -10.87 -32.17 2.60
CA ALA A 58 -9.56 -32.80 2.61
C ALA A 58 -8.52 -31.80 2.09
N SER A 59 -7.51 -31.48 2.89
CA SER A 59 -6.42 -30.60 2.50
C SER A 59 -5.74 -31.19 1.28
N ARG A 60 -5.89 -30.54 0.11
CA ARG A 60 -5.29 -30.98 -1.15
C ARG A 60 -3.78 -31.02 -0.97
N SER A 61 -3.12 -32.05 -1.51
CA SER A 61 -1.67 -32.13 -1.44
C SER A 61 -1.03 -30.98 -2.25
N PRO A 62 0.19 -30.53 -1.89
CA PRO A 62 0.92 -29.53 -2.67
C PRO A 62 1.07 -29.91 -4.14
N GLU A 63 1.24 -31.20 -4.45
CA GLU A 63 1.34 -31.72 -5.81
C GLU A 63 0.02 -31.59 -6.58
N ALA A 64 -1.11 -31.84 -5.93
CA ALA A 64 -2.43 -31.67 -6.54
C ALA A 64 -2.70 -30.19 -6.86
N LEU A 65 -2.34 -29.28 -5.97
CA LEU A 65 -2.45 -27.83 -6.20
C LEU A 65 -1.53 -27.35 -7.34
N ALA A 66 -0.31 -27.89 -7.42
CA ALA A 66 0.61 -27.57 -8.50
C ALA A 66 0.09 -28.07 -9.86
N ALA A 67 -0.48 -29.28 -9.91
CA ALA A 67 -1.07 -29.84 -11.12
C ALA A 67 -2.29 -29.00 -11.58
N GLU A 68 -3.19 -28.65 -10.67
CA GLU A 68 -4.35 -27.79 -10.96
C GLU A 68 -3.92 -26.42 -11.49
N ARG A 69 -2.89 -25.80 -10.87
CA ARG A 69 -2.30 -24.55 -11.37
C ARG A 69 -1.75 -24.71 -12.79
N ARG A 70 -0.99 -25.79 -13.06
CA ARG A 70 -0.41 -26.06 -14.38
C ARG A 70 -1.50 -26.24 -15.44
N ASP A 71 -2.57 -26.93 -15.13
CA ASP A 71 -3.70 -27.14 -16.05
C ASP A 71 -4.44 -25.81 -16.34
N ALA A 72 -4.61 -24.95 -15.34
CA ALA A 72 -5.16 -23.60 -15.52
C ALA A 72 -4.28 -22.75 -16.46
N LEU A 73 -2.95 -22.78 -16.26
CA LEU A 73 -1.99 -22.08 -17.13
C LEU A 73 -2.04 -22.61 -18.55
N ARG A 74 -2.12 -23.94 -18.72
CA ARG A 74 -2.23 -24.58 -20.04
C ARG A 74 -3.52 -24.22 -20.75
N SER A 75 -4.64 -24.21 -20.04
CA SER A 75 -5.94 -23.80 -20.60
C SER A 75 -5.89 -22.34 -21.09
N ARG A 76 -5.34 -21.43 -20.28
CA ARG A 76 -5.17 -20.01 -20.64
C ARG A 76 -4.27 -19.86 -21.87
N ALA A 77 -3.09 -20.47 -21.88
CA ALA A 77 -2.19 -20.41 -23.02
C ALA A 77 -2.80 -21.03 -24.28
N GLY A 78 -3.57 -22.11 -24.15
CA GLY A 78 -4.28 -22.77 -25.25
C GLY A 78 -5.28 -21.84 -25.96
N GLY A 79 -5.94 -20.93 -25.23
CA GLY A 79 -6.83 -19.91 -25.77
C GLY A 79 -6.13 -18.78 -26.52
N MET A 80 -4.83 -18.59 -26.34
CA MET A 80 -4.09 -17.48 -26.92
C MET A 80 -3.73 -17.72 -28.40
N ARG A 81 -3.58 -16.61 -29.16
CA ARG A 81 -3.04 -16.67 -30.52
C ARG A 81 -1.53 -16.93 -30.49
N VAL A 82 -1.00 -17.67 -31.47
CA VAL A 82 0.44 -18.02 -31.57
C VAL A 82 1.35 -16.78 -31.49
N LYS A 83 0.93 -15.65 -32.11
CA LYS A 83 1.69 -14.39 -32.04
C LYS A 83 1.81 -13.87 -30.59
N ALA A 84 0.75 -14.00 -29.80
CA ALA A 84 0.75 -13.59 -28.39
C ALA A 84 1.64 -14.51 -27.54
N LEU A 85 1.54 -15.84 -27.75
CA LEU A 85 2.40 -16.82 -27.08
C LEU A 85 3.89 -16.57 -27.39
N LYS A 86 4.24 -16.31 -28.65
CA LYS A 86 5.63 -15.98 -29.04
C LYS A 86 6.11 -14.68 -28.41
N ARG A 87 5.22 -13.69 -28.18
CA ARG A 87 5.56 -12.48 -27.45
C ARG A 87 5.85 -12.80 -25.97
N CYS A 88 5.04 -13.64 -25.33
CA CYS A 88 5.29 -14.09 -23.96
C CYS A 88 6.67 -14.75 -23.83
N LEU A 89 7.04 -15.64 -24.75
CA LEU A 89 8.37 -16.25 -24.80
C LEU A 89 9.47 -15.19 -24.92
N GLY A 90 9.28 -14.19 -25.80
CA GLY A 90 10.23 -13.08 -25.97
C GLY A 90 10.45 -12.29 -24.67
N HIS A 91 9.38 -12.01 -23.90
CA HIS A 91 9.49 -11.35 -22.59
C HIS A 91 10.20 -12.21 -21.52
N MET A 92 10.20 -13.54 -21.70
CA MET A 92 10.94 -14.48 -20.86
C MET A 92 12.38 -14.73 -21.36
N GLY A 93 12.83 -14.03 -22.41
CA GLY A 93 14.15 -14.24 -23.04
C GLY A 93 14.26 -15.57 -23.82
N LYS A 94 13.14 -16.22 -24.11
CA LYS A 94 13.09 -17.52 -24.82
C LYS A 94 12.77 -17.29 -26.31
N SER A 95 13.48 -18.00 -27.20
CA SER A 95 13.22 -17.91 -28.66
C SER A 95 11.92 -18.63 -29.00
N GLY A 96 11.05 -17.98 -29.77
CA GLY A 96 9.83 -18.59 -30.32
C GLY A 96 10.01 -19.13 -31.72
N SER A 97 11.23 -19.10 -32.32
CA SER A 97 11.48 -19.48 -33.72
C SER A 97 11.55 -20.99 -33.94
N ASN A 98 11.87 -21.79 -32.91
CA ASN A 98 12.14 -23.22 -33.01
C ASN A 98 10.89 -24.09 -32.81
N PHE A 99 9.71 -23.49 -32.68
CA PHE A 99 8.47 -24.22 -32.46
C PHE A 99 7.66 -24.28 -33.75
N PHE A 100 7.31 -25.50 -34.18
CA PHE A 100 6.56 -25.76 -35.42
C PHE A 100 5.05 -25.85 -35.14
N GLU A 101 4.66 -26.41 -34.01
CA GLU A 101 3.26 -26.58 -33.63
C GLU A 101 2.84 -25.62 -32.51
N LYS A 102 1.54 -25.26 -32.51
CA LYS A 102 0.98 -24.41 -31.44
C LYS A 102 1.11 -25.08 -30.07
N SER A 103 0.96 -26.40 -29.99
CA SER A 103 1.12 -27.20 -28.77
C SER A 103 2.47 -26.99 -28.11
N ASP A 104 3.55 -26.98 -28.88
CA ASP A 104 4.91 -26.82 -28.39
C ASP A 104 5.13 -25.41 -27.84
N VAL A 105 4.57 -24.38 -28.53
CA VAL A 105 4.62 -23.00 -28.05
C VAL A 105 3.85 -22.86 -26.73
N VAL A 106 2.68 -23.49 -26.61
CA VAL A 106 1.88 -23.52 -25.39
C VAL A 106 2.66 -24.14 -24.24
N ALA A 107 3.27 -25.32 -24.47
CA ALA A 107 4.07 -26.01 -23.46
C ALA A 107 5.23 -25.15 -22.98
N ALA A 108 6.00 -24.57 -23.89
CA ALA A 108 7.15 -23.71 -23.56
C ALA A 108 6.72 -22.42 -22.80
N VAL A 109 5.55 -21.85 -23.11
CA VAL A 109 4.99 -20.71 -22.40
C VAL A 109 4.58 -21.10 -20.98
N VAL A 110 3.90 -22.25 -20.81
CA VAL A 110 3.47 -22.76 -19.50
C VAL A 110 4.68 -23.04 -18.62
N ASP A 111 5.71 -23.69 -19.13
CA ASP A 111 6.95 -23.96 -18.38
C ASP A 111 7.64 -22.66 -17.94
N GLY A 112 7.69 -21.66 -18.81
CA GLY A 112 8.25 -20.36 -18.48
C GLY A 112 7.41 -19.58 -17.48
N TRP A 113 6.09 -19.70 -17.51
CA TRP A 113 5.20 -19.09 -16.51
C TRP A 113 5.36 -19.76 -15.15
N GLU A 114 5.48 -21.09 -15.10
CA GLU A 114 5.74 -21.79 -13.84
C GLU A 114 7.08 -21.39 -13.23
N GLU A 115 8.13 -21.27 -14.04
CA GLU A 115 9.43 -20.77 -13.59
C GLU A 115 9.32 -19.39 -12.92
N LYS A 116 8.58 -18.46 -13.55
CA LYS A 116 8.31 -17.14 -13.00
C LYS A 116 7.50 -17.18 -11.69
N LEU A 117 6.44 -17.97 -11.66
CA LEU A 117 5.58 -18.11 -10.49
C LEU A 117 6.28 -18.83 -9.33
N ASN A 118 7.18 -19.76 -9.61
CA ASN A 118 8.00 -20.41 -8.58
C ASN A 118 9.07 -19.47 -7.98
N ALA A 119 9.46 -18.41 -8.70
CA ALA A 119 10.30 -17.34 -8.19
C ALA A 119 9.51 -16.20 -7.50
N SER A 120 8.20 -16.40 -7.32
CA SER A 120 7.27 -15.47 -6.68
C SER A 120 6.80 -16.04 -5.36
N THR A 121 6.28 -15.19 -4.47
CA THR A 121 5.65 -15.65 -3.22
C THR A 121 4.30 -14.98 -3.04
N CYS A 122 3.37 -15.69 -2.40
CA CYS A 122 2.06 -15.18 -2.03
C CYS A 122 1.83 -15.44 -0.55
N VAL A 123 1.50 -14.41 0.18
CA VAL A 123 1.25 -14.43 1.62
C VAL A 123 -0.14 -13.89 1.92
N PRO A 124 -0.72 -14.19 3.09
CA PRO A 124 -1.98 -13.58 3.50
C PRO A 124 -1.85 -12.05 3.57
N LEU A 125 -2.79 -11.33 2.96
CA LEU A 125 -2.92 -9.89 3.12
C LEU A 125 -3.51 -9.64 4.51
N ARG A 126 -2.70 -9.06 5.38
CA ARG A 126 -3.09 -8.70 6.74
C ARG A 126 -3.34 -7.20 6.81
N GLN A 127 -4.33 -6.80 7.57
CA GLN A 127 -4.64 -5.38 7.78
C GLN A 127 -4.76 -5.07 9.26
N ILE A 128 -4.19 -3.95 9.68
CA ILE A 128 -4.56 -3.33 10.94
C ILE A 128 -5.75 -2.42 10.65
N VAL A 129 -6.90 -2.78 11.19
CA VAL A 129 -8.11 -1.98 11.03
C VAL A 129 -7.98 -0.70 11.86
N GLY A 130 -7.89 0.43 11.18
CA GLY A 130 -7.73 1.74 11.83
C GLY A 130 -9.03 2.34 12.37
N MET A 131 -10.19 1.89 11.87
CA MET A 131 -11.51 2.40 12.29
C MET A 131 -12.49 1.27 12.56
N PRO A 132 -13.12 1.23 13.74
CA PRO A 132 -14.22 0.33 14.01
C PRO A 132 -15.36 0.53 12.99
N GLY A 133 -15.84 -0.57 12.41
CA GLY A 133 -16.95 -0.55 11.43
C GLY A 133 -16.53 -0.38 9.97
N ASN A 134 -15.28 -0.06 9.66
CA ASN A 134 -14.78 -0.02 8.29
C ASN A 134 -13.64 -1.05 8.09
N PRO A 135 -13.93 -2.28 7.65
CA PRO A 135 -12.92 -3.33 7.49
C PRO A 135 -11.91 -3.04 6.36
N ARG A 136 -12.17 -2.03 5.50
CA ARG A 136 -11.27 -1.61 4.43
C ARG A 136 -10.34 -0.49 4.84
N ALA A 137 -10.62 0.20 5.94
CA ALA A 137 -9.74 1.23 6.50
C ALA A 137 -8.69 0.60 7.40
N GLY A 138 -7.64 0.05 6.80
CA GLY A 138 -6.58 -0.60 7.56
C GLY A 138 -5.26 -0.58 6.80
N TYR A 139 -4.16 -0.42 7.53
CA TYR A 139 -2.82 -0.54 6.98
C TYR A 139 -2.54 -1.96 6.51
N VAL A 140 -1.94 -2.11 5.33
CA VAL A 140 -1.52 -3.41 4.82
C VAL A 140 -0.19 -3.80 5.45
N LEU A 141 -0.17 -4.99 6.05
CA LEU A 141 1.01 -5.56 6.67
C LEU A 141 1.52 -6.77 5.90
N VAL A 142 2.83 -6.92 5.94
CA VAL A 142 3.53 -8.16 5.58
C VAL A 142 4.47 -8.56 6.70
N THR A 143 4.57 -9.86 6.96
CA THR A 143 5.52 -10.40 7.92
C THR A 143 6.79 -10.77 7.17
N LEU A 144 7.92 -10.19 7.58
CA LEU A 144 9.25 -10.59 7.14
C LEU A 144 9.85 -11.57 8.15
N ASP A 145 10.61 -12.54 7.64
CA ASP A 145 11.48 -13.38 8.41
C ASP A 145 12.87 -12.74 8.44
N LEU A 146 13.29 -12.33 9.63
CA LEU A 146 14.52 -11.58 9.86
C LEU A 146 15.50 -12.43 10.66
N PRO A 147 16.82 -12.22 10.46
CA PRO A 147 17.85 -12.99 11.14
C PRO A 147 17.98 -12.62 12.62
N GLY A 148 18.68 -13.49 13.37
CA GLY A 148 18.98 -13.29 14.78
C GLY A 148 17.75 -13.42 15.67
N ASP A 149 17.70 -12.60 16.71
CA ASP A 149 16.60 -12.61 17.71
C ASP A 149 15.35 -11.86 17.23
N ALA A 150 15.39 -11.25 16.05
CA ALA A 150 14.25 -10.51 15.49
C ALA A 150 13.12 -11.45 15.01
N GLY A 151 13.46 -12.56 14.34
CA GLY A 151 12.49 -13.55 13.86
C GLY A 151 11.43 -12.96 12.94
N PHE A 152 10.17 -13.32 13.16
CA PHE A 152 9.05 -12.83 12.33
C PHE A 152 8.56 -11.47 12.81
N VAL A 153 8.70 -10.45 11.95
CA VAL A 153 8.34 -9.07 12.26
C VAL A 153 7.37 -8.52 11.21
N ASP A 154 6.33 -7.85 11.67
CA ASP A 154 5.37 -7.19 10.79
C ASP A 154 5.89 -5.84 10.32
N PHE A 155 5.78 -5.62 9.00
CA PHE A 155 6.10 -4.37 8.32
C PHE A 155 4.87 -3.81 7.63
N LEU A 156 4.71 -2.50 7.69
CA LEU A 156 3.73 -1.77 6.90
C LEU A 156 4.20 -1.68 5.44
N ILE A 157 3.32 -1.91 4.47
CA ILE A 157 3.56 -1.56 3.08
C ILE A 157 3.23 -0.08 2.88
N ASP A 158 4.21 0.70 2.46
CA ASP A 158 4.09 2.15 2.33
C ASP A 158 4.70 2.64 1.00
N THR A 159 3.86 2.84 -0.01
CA THR A 159 4.30 3.40 -1.31
C THR A 159 4.49 4.92 -1.27
N GLY A 160 4.06 5.59 -0.20
CA GLY A 160 4.37 7.00 0.10
C GLY A 160 5.78 7.21 0.66
N ALA A 161 6.51 6.12 0.96
CA ALA A 161 7.91 6.13 1.36
C ALA A 161 8.81 5.60 0.23
N THR A 162 9.98 6.22 0.02
CA THR A 162 10.95 5.75 -1.00
C THR A 162 11.84 4.63 -0.46
N ALA A 163 12.24 4.68 0.82
CA ALA A 163 13.11 3.70 1.47
C ALA A 163 12.34 2.87 2.50
N ALA A 164 12.88 1.72 2.86
CA ALA A 164 12.40 0.99 4.02
C ALA A 164 12.82 1.71 5.31
N LEU A 165 11.93 1.68 6.31
CA LEU A 165 12.17 2.26 7.64
C LEU A 165 12.10 1.15 8.68
N ILE A 166 12.96 1.21 9.71
CA ILE A 166 12.90 0.33 10.88
C ILE A 166 12.99 1.11 12.18
N SER A 167 12.38 0.59 13.23
CA SER A 167 12.48 1.17 14.57
C SER A 167 13.87 0.97 15.17
N PRO A 168 14.32 1.85 16.09
CA PRO A 168 15.56 1.64 16.85
C PRO A 168 15.56 0.31 17.61
N THR A 169 14.44 -0.09 18.19
CA THR A 169 14.29 -1.36 18.90
C THR A 169 14.54 -2.55 17.97
N LEU A 170 13.96 -2.55 16.77
CA LEU A 170 14.24 -3.60 15.80
C LEU A 170 15.71 -3.61 15.38
N ARG A 171 16.31 -2.42 15.18
CA ARG A 171 17.76 -2.32 14.89
C ARG A 171 18.62 -2.97 15.98
N GLU A 172 18.28 -2.78 17.24
CA GLU A 172 18.96 -3.41 18.39
C GLU A 172 18.80 -4.93 18.39
N MET A 173 17.59 -5.45 18.16
CA MET A 173 17.32 -6.89 18.09
C MET A 173 18.08 -7.61 16.97
N LEU A 174 18.32 -6.93 15.85
CA LEU A 174 19.10 -7.45 14.72
C LEU A 174 20.60 -7.63 15.06
N GLY A 175 21.12 -6.88 16.00
CA GLY A 175 22.52 -6.99 16.47
C GLY A 175 23.53 -6.97 15.31
N SER A 176 24.36 -8.02 15.21
CA SER A 176 25.39 -8.17 14.16
C SER A 176 24.84 -8.51 12.76
N HIS A 177 23.55 -8.87 12.65
CA HIS A 177 22.89 -9.13 11.37
C HIS A 177 22.47 -7.85 10.62
N ALA A 178 22.65 -6.70 11.26
CA ALA A 178 22.45 -5.40 10.63
C ALA A 178 23.75 -4.59 10.68
N THR A 179 24.16 -4.08 9.51
CA THR A 179 25.38 -3.28 9.37
C THR A 179 25.00 -1.83 9.11
N ASP A 180 25.49 -0.94 9.99
CA ASP A 180 25.22 0.49 9.84
C ASP A 180 26.10 1.11 8.75
N GLY A 181 25.44 1.84 7.86
CA GLY A 181 26.06 2.62 6.80
C GLY A 181 26.23 4.10 7.19
N ALA A 182 26.52 4.93 6.22
CA ALA A 182 26.62 6.37 6.42
C ALA A 182 25.26 6.98 6.81
N ALA A 183 25.27 7.99 7.65
CA ALA A 183 24.10 8.81 7.90
C ALA A 183 23.67 9.55 6.62
N ILE A 184 22.36 9.59 6.39
CA ILE A 184 21.79 10.30 5.23
C ILE A 184 20.90 11.44 5.69
N ARG A 185 20.84 12.48 4.86
CA ARG A 185 19.79 13.49 4.97
C ARG A 185 18.59 13.02 4.15
N GLY A 186 17.44 12.98 4.75
CA GLY A 186 16.18 12.62 4.10
C GLY A 186 15.12 13.67 4.38
N LEU A 187 14.21 13.85 3.43
CA LEU A 187 13.01 14.65 3.61
C LEU A 187 11.98 13.76 4.28
N GLY A 188 11.60 14.12 5.52
CA GLY A 188 10.43 13.55 6.17
C GLY A 188 9.23 14.50 6.00
N SER A 189 8.07 14.09 6.49
CA SER A 189 6.86 14.93 6.52
C SER A 189 7.07 16.30 7.20
N MET A 190 8.15 16.46 7.97
CA MET A 190 8.49 17.64 8.78
C MET A 190 9.76 18.37 8.36
N GLY A 191 10.35 18.04 7.22
CA GLY A 191 11.59 18.66 6.73
C GLY A 191 12.80 17.72 6.79
N GLU A 192 13.99 18.26 6.56
CA GLU A 192 15.25 17.50 6.55
C GLU A 192 15.58 16.93 7.92
N THR A 193 15.88 15.64 7.95
CA THR A 193 16.41 14.95 9.12
C THR A 193 17.61 14.12 8.73
N VAL A 194 18.60 14.02 9.65
CA VAL A 194 19.73 13.10 9.51
C VAL A 194 19.37 11.78 10.18
N ARG A 195 19.43 10.69 9.43
CA ARG A 195 19.05 9.36 9.89
C ARG A 195 20.14 8.35 9.55
N GLN A 196 20.24 7.30 10.35
CA GLN A 196 21.19 6.22 10.15
C GLN A 196 20.67 5.25 9.11
N LYS A 197 21.46 4.97 8.05
CA LYS A 197 21.23 3.82 7.18
C LYS A 197 21.68 2.54 7.88
N THR A 198 20.99 1.45 7.59
CA THR A 198 21.39 0.11 7.99
C THR A 198 21.06 -0.87 6.87
N THR A 199 21.83 -1.94 6.74
CA THR A 199 21.56 -3.06 5.83
C THR A 199 21.36 -4.31 6.67
N ILE A 200 20.22 -4.96 6.51
CA ILE A 200 19.83 -6.19 7.18
C ILE A 200 20.12 -7.33 6.22
N ALA A 201 20.95 -8.28 6.61
CA ALA A 201 21.26 -9.45 5.79
C ALA A 201 20.14 -10.51 5.87
N ASP A 202 20.07 -11.38 4.88
CA ASP A 202 19.30 -12.63 4.88
C ASP A 202 17.80 -12.48 5.19
N VAL A 203 17.17 -11.44 4.69
CA VAL A 203 15.72 -11.21 4.85
C VAL A 203 14.92 -12.15 3.95
N ALA A 204 13.80 -12.69 4.45
CA ALA A 204 12.86 -13.49 3.66
C ALA A 204 11.41 -13.06 3.85
N VAL A 205 10.54 -13.42 2.90
CA VAL A 205 9.09 -13.21 2.95
C VAL A 205 8.37 -14.43 2.38
N GLY A 206 7.45 -15.02 3.13
CA GLY A 206 6.67 -16.17 2.67
C GLY A 206 7.51 -17.33 2.12
N GLY A 207 8.71 -17.56 2.70
CA GLY A 207 9.67 -18.58 2.25
C GLY A 207 10.56 -18.15 1.07
N LEU A 208 10.35 -16.98 0.47
CA LEU A 208 11.22 -16.43 -0.57
C LEU A 208 12.36 -15.64 0.10
N THR A 209 13.60 -16.09 -0.12
CA THR A 209 14.81 -15.36 0.31
C THR A 209 15.00 -14.11 -0.55
N LEU A 210 15.12 -12.97 0.10
CA LEU A 210 15.24 -11.66 -0.56
C LEU A 210 16.70 -11.19 -0.62
N GLY A 211 17.58 -11.77 0.20
CA GLY A 211 18.91 -11.23 0.47
C GLY A 211 18.82 -9.97 1.35
N ASP A 212 19.72 -9.03 1.10
CA ASP A 212 19.84 -7.84 1.94
C ASP A 212 18.70 -6.84 1.76
N LEU A 213 18.26 -6.25 2.87
CA LEU A 213 17.32 -5.15 2.93
C LEU A 213 18.00 -3.89 3.43
N ASN A 214 18.07 -2.86 2.59
CA ASN A 214 18.49 -1.53 3.02
C ASN A 214 17.34 -0.84 3.73
N ALA A 215 17.61 -0.26 4.90
CA ALA A 215 16.63 0.46 5.68
C ALA A 215 17.23 1.73 6.31
N VAL A 216 16.36 2.59 6.78
CA VAL A 216 16.69 3.80 7.54
C VAL A 216 16.14 3.63 8.95
N VAL A 217 16.97 3.81 9.96
CA VAL A 217 16.53 3.75 11.36
C VAL A 217 15.81 5.04 11.71
N THR A 218 14.57 4.93 12.17
CA THR A 218 13.75 6.08 12.58
C THR A 218 12.80 5.69 13.70
N ASP A 219 12.51 6.63 14.58
CA ASP A 219 11.50 6.42 15.62
C ASP A 219 10.11 6.40 14.99
N LEU A 220 9.43 5.27 15.11
CA LEU A 220 8.07 5.06 14.62
C LEU A 220 7.02 5.23 15.73
N SER A 221 7.40 5.50 16.97
CA SER A 221 6.47 5.58 18.11
C SER A 221 5.42 6.68 17.96
N ALA A 222 5.77 7.75 17.25
CA ALA A 222 4.90 8.89 17.02
C ALA A 222 3.83 8.65 15.93
N THR A 223 3.97 7.59 15.12
CA THR A 223 3.09 7.32 13.98
C THR A 223 1.70 6.81 14.37
N GLY A 224 1.52 6.41 15.63
CA GLY A 224 0.29 5.74 16.09
C GLY A 224 0.18 4.27 15.65
N LEU A 225 1.19 3.73 14.98
CA LEU A 225 1.24 2.31 14.64
C LEU A 225 1.40 1.46 15.90
N PRO A 226 0.79 0.27 15.96
CA PRO A 226 1.02 -0.66 17.05
C PRO A 226 2.50 -1.02 17.19
N SER A 227 2.99 -1.19 18.42
CA SER A 227 4.39 -1.51 18.72
C SER A 227 4.89 -2.83 18.11
N VAL A 228 3.97 -3.70 17.66
CA VAL A 228 4.30 -4.94 16.94
C VAL A 228 4.80 -4.68 15.51
N VAL A 229 4.57 -3.50 14.95
CA VAL A 229 5.06 -3.11 13.63
C VAL A 229 6.51 -2.65 13.78
N GLY A 230 7.43 -3.44 13.26
CA GLY A 230 8.87 -3.16 13.38
C GLY A 230 9.38 -2.14 12.37
N GLY A 231 8.65 -1.94 11.26
CA GLY A 231 9.11 -1.05 10.19
C GLY A 231 8.07 -0.80 9.09
N MET A 232 8.53 -0.14 8.05
CA MET A 232 7.78 0.14 6.82
C MET A 232 8.61 -0.28 5.60
N LEU A 233 7.97 -0.79 4.56
CA LEU A 233 8.59 -1.16 3.29
C LEU A 233 8.18 -0.16 2.21
N GLY A 234 9.15 0.63 1.78
CA GLY A 234 8.96 1.66 0.75
C GLY A 234 9.19 1.15 -0.68
N LEU A 235 9.18 2.09 -1.62
CA LEU A 235 9.31 1.81 -3.06
C LEU A 235 10.62 1.11 -3.45
N GLU A 236 11.73 1.33 -2.72
CA GLU A 236 13.01 0.62 -2.97
C GLU A 236 12.83 -0.90 -2.81
N PHE A 237 12.13 -1.32 -1.75
CA PHE A 237 11.78 -2.73 -1.56
C PHE A 237 10.80 -3.22 -2.62
N LEU A 238 9.70 -2.50 -2.83
CA LEU A 238 8.64 -2.89 -3.76
C LEU A 238 9.12 -2.94 -5.21
N SER A 239 10.11 -2.13 -5.59
CA SER A 239 10.72 -2.16 -6.93
C SER A 239 11.43 -3.48 -7.27
N ARG A 240 11.65 -4.35 -6.29
CA ARG A 240 12.24 -5.69 -6.50
C ARG A 240 11.22 -6.67 -7.09
N PHE A 241 9.93 -6.33 -7.07
CA PHE A 241 8.79 -7.18 -7.42
C PHE A 241 7.80 -6.46 -8.32
N GLU A 242 6.89 -7.24 -8.89
CA GLU A 242 5.57 -6.80 -9.32
C GLU A 242 4.62 -7.18 -8.20
N THR A 243 4.16 -6.20 -7.41
CA THR A 243 3.42 -6.43 -6.15
C THR A 243 1.93 -6.43 -6.40
N GLU A 244 1.25 -7.50 -6.04
CA GLU A 244 -0.19 -7.66 -6.21
C GLU A 244 -0.90 -7.67 -4.85
N PHE A 245 -1.86 -6.77 -4.70
CA PHE A 245 -2.78 -6.69 -3.57
C PHE A 245 -4.14 -7.20 -4.03
N ASP A 246 -4.59 -8.32 -3.52
CA ASP A 246 -5.92 -8.84 -3.76
C ASP A 246 -6.74 -8.76 -2.46
N PHE A 247 -7.50 -7.68 -2.34
CA PHE A 247 -8.29 -7.43 -1.15
C PHE A 247 -9.53 -8.33 -1.04
N ALA A 248 -10.02 -8.85 -2.17
CA ALA A 248 -11.15 -9.76 -2.20
C ALA A 248 -10.75 -11.15 -1.67
N ASN A 249 -9.62 -11.67 -2.14
CA ASN A 249 -9.07 -12.96 -1.73
C ASN A 249 -8.16 -12.87 -0.50
N LYS A 250 -7.89 -11.65 0.00
CA LYS A 250 -7.01 -11.36 1.14
C LYS A 250 -5.60 -11.93 0.93
N THR A 251 -5.03 -11.73 -0.26
CA THR A 251 -3.69 -12.15 -0.59
C THR A 251 -2.82 -10.98 -1.02
N LEU A 252 -1.54 -11.07 -0.64
CA LEU A 252 -0.47 -10.16 -1.07
C LEU A 252 0.59 -11.00 -1.76
N ALA A 253 0.80 -10.76 -3.06
CA ALA A 253 1.80 -11.50 -3.81
C ALA A 253 2.95 -10.60 -4.23
N PHE A 254 4.17 -11.15 -4.14
CA PHE A 254 5.40 -10.55 -4.63
C PHE A 254 5.86 -11.37 -5.83
N HIS A 255 5.50 -10.95 -7.02
CA HIS A 255 5.84 -11.64 -8.26
C HIS A 255 7.24 -11.28 -8.71
N ALA A 256 7.96 -12.25 -9.25
CA ALA A 256 9.25 -12.02 -9.88
C ALA A 256 9.12 -11.01 -11.05
N PRO A 257 10.10 -10.14 -11.27
CA PRO A 257 10.05 -9.16 -12.35
C PRO A 257 9.83 -9.80 -13.73
N GLY A 258 8.95 -9.19 -14.52
CA GLY A 258 8.56 -9.67 -15.86
C GLY A 258 7.46 -10.74 -15.85
N THR A 259 6.86 -11.04 -14.71
CA THR A 259 5.73 -11.98 -14.58
C THR A 259 4.49 -11.45 -15.30
N ILE A 260 4.19 -10.14 -15.16
CA ILE A 260 3.10 -9.48 -15.90
C ILE A 260 3.41 -9.44 -17.40
N ALA A 261 4.59 -8.96 -17.79
CA ALA A 261 4.97 -8.84 -19.20
C ALA A 261 4.99 -10.17 -19.94
N SER A 262 5.36 -11.25 -19.24
CA SER A 262 5.30 -12.63 -19.79
C SER A 262 3.87 -13.17 -19.88
N GLY A 263 2.89 -12.53 -19.23
CA GLY A 263 1.52 -12.99 -19.12
C GLY A 263 1.33 -14.12 -18.10
N ALA A 264 2.30 -14.41 -17.22
CA ALA A 264 2.13 -15.40 -16.15
C ALA A 264 1.10 -14.90 -15.11
N VAL A 265 1.09 -13.61 -14.81
CA VAL A 265 0.00 -12.93 -14.09
C VAL A 265 -0.90 -12.25 -15.12
N ASP A 266 -2.20 -12.50 -15.02
CA ASP A 266 -3.20 -11.89 -15.89
C ASP A 266 -3.69 -10.57 -15.28
N VAL A 267 -3.59 -9.48 -16.04
CA VAL A 267 -4.03 -8.14 -15.66
C VAL A 267 -5.04 -7.55 -16.67
N ASN A 268 -5.61 -8.40 -17.54
CA ASN A 268 -6.51 -7.94 -18.60
C ASN A 268 -7.86 -7.41 -18.08
N ASP A 269 -8.23 -7.79 -16.87
CA ASP A 269 -9.41 -7.30 -16.15
C ASP A 269 -9.17 -5.98 -15.40
N LEU A 270 -7.94 -5.48 -15.43
CA LEU A 270 -7.52 -4.25 -14.73
C LEU A 270 -7.27 -3.11 -15.72
N VAL A 271 -7.43 -1.89 -15.23
CA VAL A 271 -7.06 -0.67 -15.97
C VAL A 271 -5.58 -0.38 -15.75
N GLU A 272 -4.80 -0.32 -16.83
CA GLU A 272 -3.38 0.09 -16.78
C GLU A 272 -3.28 1.61 -16.61
N ILE A 273 -2.64 2.04 -15.53
CA ILE A 273 -2.38 3.44 -15.19
C ILE A 273 -0.88 3.69 -15.29
N PRO A 274 -0.42 4.62 -16.15
CA PRO A 274 0.99 4.99 -16.20
C PRO A 274 1.39 5.75 -14.94
N LEU A 275 2.52 5.35 -14.35
CA LEU A 275 3.15 6.06 -13.25
C LEU A 275 4.16 7.07 -13.78
N ARG A 276 4.30 8.17 -13.06
CA ARG A 276 5.39 9.13 -13.23
C ARG A 276 6.22 9.17 -11.96
N THR A 277 7.51 9.38 -12.08
CA THR A 277 8.38 9.47 -10.92
C THR A 277 8.60 10.95 -10.59
N HIS A 278 8.23 11.33 -9.38
CA HIS A 278 8.55 12.64 -8.81
C HIS A 278 10.06 12.77 -8.55
N VAL A 279 10.59 13.99 -8.44
CA VAL A 279 12.02 14.25 -8.16
C VAL A 279 12.50 13.62 -6.84
N THR A 280 11.59 13.37 -5.89
CA THR A 280 11.86 12.66 -4.63
C THR A 280 11.88 11.14 -4.76
N GLY A 281 11.55 10.59 -5.93
CA GLY A 281 11.43 9.14 -6.16
C GLY A 281 10.03 8.56 -5.94
N LEU A 282 9.07 9.34 -5.43
CA LEU A 282 7.68 8.89 -5.26
C LEU A 282 6.99 8.66 -6.60
N LYS A 283 6.02 7.77 -6.62
CA LYS A 283 5.23 7.44 -7.81
C LYS A 283 3.92 8.22 -7.83
N LEU A 284 3.67 8.87 -8.96
CA LEU A 284 2.51 9.72 -9.21
C LEU A 284 1.63 9.13 -10.30
N VAL A 285 0.33 9.32 -10.15
CA VAL A 285 -0.69 9.12 -11.18
C VAL A 285 -1.34 10.45 -11.54
N ARG A 286 -1.97 10.52 -12.70
CA ARG A 286 -2.87 11.63 -13.05
C ARG A 286 -4.28 11.27 -12.61
N CYS A 287 -4.95 12.20 -11.98
CA CYS A 287 -6.35 12.04 -11.58
C CYS A 287 -7.13 13.34 -11.75
N SER A 288 -8.46 13.24 -11.69
CA SER A 288 -9.36 14.39 -11.62
C SER A 288 -10.44 14.17 -10.57
N LEU A 289 -11.01 15.24 -10.04
CA LEU A 289 -12.15 15.23 -9.14
C LEU A 289 -13.36 15.85 -9.85
N ASN A 290 -14.51 15.18 -9.79
CA ASN A 290 -15.78 15.64 -10.36
C ASN A 290 -15.67 16.10 -11.83
N GLY A 291 -14.79 15.48 -12.64
CA GLY A 291 -14.52 15.88 -14.02
C GLY A 291 -13.78 17.20 -14.19
N GLY A 292 -13.16 17.72 -13.14
CA GLY A 292 -12.33 18.92 -13.18
C GLY A 292 -10.99 18.70 -13.89
N ALA A 293 -10.14 19.75 -13.89
CA ALA A 293 -8.83 19.68 -14.53
C ALA A 293 -7.96 18.59 -13.89
N PRO A 294 -7.25 17.76 -14.69
CA PRO A 294 -6.36 16.72 -14.17
C PRO A 294 -5.16 17.28 -13.40
N PHE A 295 -4.81 16.61 -12.29
CA PHE A 295 -3.67 16.95 -11.45
C PHE A 295 -2.92 15.67 -11.01
N ASP A 296 -1.83 15.83 -10.27
CA ASP A 296 -0.99 14.74 -9.81
C ASP A 296 -1.41 14.23 -8.44
N ALA A 297 -1.41 12.90 -8.26
CA ALA A 297 -1.60 12.25 -6.98
C ALA A 297 -0.49 11.25 -6.69
N ILE A 298 0.00 11.22 -5.45
CA ILE A 298 0.89 10.15 -4.96
C ILE A 298 0.09 8.86 -4.84
N VAL A 299 0.69 7.74 -5.26
CA VAL A 299 0.18 6.39 -4.92
C VAL A 299 0.68 6.04 -3.53
N ASP A 300 -0.22 6.01 -2.53
CA ASP A 300 0.14 5.95 -1.11
C ASP A 300 -0.61 4.84 -0.36
N ALA A 301 -0.07 3.61 -0.43
CA ALA A 301 -0.60 2.47 0.33
C ALA A 301 -0.33 2.58 1.84
N GLY A 302 0.50 3.54 2.27
CA GLY A 302 0.73 3.87 3.67
C GLY A 302 -0.35 4.75 4.29
N SER A 303 -1.32 5.21 3.50
CA SER A 303 -2.45 6.03 3.96
C SER A 303 -3.77 5.26 3.86
N PHE A 304 -4.63 5.37 4.90
CA PHE A 304 -5.98 4.79 4.83
C PHE A 304 -6.89 5.51 3.87
N PHE A 305 -6.81 6.85 3.88
CA PHE A 305 -7.70 7.74 3.16
C PHE A 305 -6.91 8.55 2.17
N SER A 306 -7.53 8.78 1.05
CA SER A 306 -7.08 9.77 0.11
C SER A 306 -7.26 11.17 0.68
N VAL A 307 -6.24 12.01 0.49
CA VAL A 307 -6.24 13.41 0.97
C VAL A 307 -5.97 14.32 -0.22
N ALA A 308 -6.94 15.17 -0.57
CA ALA A 308 -6.79 16.22 -1.56
C ALA A 308 -6.42 17.55 -0.87
N ASN A 309 -5.55 18.36 -1.47
CA ASN A 309 -5.41 19.74 -1.02
C ASN A 309 -6.59 20.58 -1.49
N TRP A 310 -6.75 21.78 -0.92
CA TRP A 310 -7.87 22.65 -1.27
C TRP A 310 -7.85 23.09 -2.74
N MET A 311 -6.70 23.15 -3.37
CA MET A 311 -6.63 23.45 -4.81
C MET A 311 -7.15 22.29 -5.66
N ALA A 312 -6.90 21.04 -5.28
CA ALA A 312 -7.49 19.87 -5.94
C ALA A 312 -9.00 19.82 -5.73
N ALA A 313 -9.49 20.06 -4.52
CA ALA A 313 -10.92 20.15 -4.23
C ALA A 313 -11.59 21.24 -5.07
N ALA A 314 -10.98 22.42 -5.16
CA ALA A 314 -11.47 23.54 -5.97
C ALA A 314 -11.51 23.22 -7.45
N SER A 315 -10.55 22.44 -8.00
CA SER A 315 -10.58 21.98 -9.40
C SER A 315 -11.79 21.10 -9.69
N GLY A 316 -12.32 20.38 -8.67
CA GLY A 316 -13.55 19.60 -8.70
C GLY A 316 -14.80 20.39 -8.29
N GLY A 317 -14.70 21.72 -8.19
CA GLY A 317 -15.86 22.59 -7.86
C GLY A 317 -16.23 22.60 -6.37
N VAL A 318 -15.34 22.17 -5.46
CA VAL A 318 -15.59 22.12 -4.01
C VAL A 318 -14.73 23.17 -3.29
N ALA A 319 -15.38 24.09 -2.61
CA ALA A 319 -14.79 25.13 -1.77
C ALA A 319 -15.02 24.82 -0.28
N PRO A 320 -14.26 25.45 0.65
CA PRO A 320 -14.39 25.19 2.08
C PRO A 320 -15.80 25.44 2.67
N ASP A 321 -16.58 26.31 2.04
CA ASP A 321 -17.95 26.66 2.40
C ASP A 321 -19.03 25.89 1.60
N SER A 322 -18.62 24.93 0.76
CA SER A 322 -19.57 24.12 -0.02
C SER A 322 -20.45 23.27 0.90
N PRO A 323 -21.73 23.09 0.57
CA PRO A 323 -22.68 22.35 1.43
C PRO A 323 -22.32 20.88 1.70
N ASN A 324 -21.55 20.27 0.82
CA ASN A 324 -21.10 18.89 0.92
C ASN A 324 -19.76 18.75 1.68
N VAL A 325 -19.24 19.82 2.24
CA VAL A 325 -18.02 19.81 3.07
C VAL A 325 -18.39 19.67 4.53
N THR A 326 -17.84 18.63 5.17
CA THR A 326 -17.91 18.48 6.62
C THR A 326 -16.56 18.90 7.22
N THR A 327 -16.55 20.02 7.95
CA THR A 327 -15.34 20.54 8.59
C THR A 327 -14.98 19.72 9.82
N SER A 328 -13.68 19.61 10.12
CA SER A 328 -13.15 18.91 11.31
C SER A 328 -13.62 17.46 11.45
N ALA A 329 -13.88 16.78 10.31
CA ALA A 329 -14.45 15.44 10.29
C ALA A 329 -13.42 14.36 10.63
N MET A 330 -12.15 14.59 10.31
CA MET A 330 -11.09 13.59 10.44
C MET A 330 -9.83 14.20 11.07
N THR A 331 -9.12 13.38 11.86
CA THR A 331 -7.79 13.72 12.35
C THR A 331 -6.78 12.77 11.72
N ALA A 332 -5.84 13.30 10.95
CA ALA A 332 -4.69 12.57 10.47
C ALA A 332 -3.51 12.70 11.43
N VAL A 333 -2.71 11.65 11.53
CA VAL A 333 -1.45 11.65 12.26
C VAL A 333 -0.34 11.39 11.27
N GLY A 334 0.60 12.32 11.13
CA GLY A 334 1.78 12.14 10.29
C GLY A 334 2.77 11.15 10.90
N VAL A 335 3.73 10.66 10.10
CA VAL A 335 4.83 9.80 10.57
C VAL A 335 5.70 10.46 11.67
N ASP A 336 5.55 11.74 11.87
CA ASP A 336 6.20 12.56 12.89
C ASP A 336 5.33 12.79 14.15
N GLY A 337 4.15 12.14 14.21
CA GLY A 337 3.19 12.24 15.31
C GLY A 337 2.39 13.56 15.34
N ARG A 338 2.58 14.47 14.38
CA ARG A 338 1.74 15.67 14.31
C ARG A 338 0.33 15.31 13.88
N GLN A 339 -0.62 15.85 14.60
CA GLN A 339 -2.04 15.71 14.30
C GLN A 339 -2.52 16.89 13.48
N MET A 340 -3.30 16.62 12.46
CA MET A 340 -3.98 17.62 11.67
C MET A 340 -5.45 17.25 11.49
N THR A 341 -6.31 18.22 11.77
CA THR A 341 -7.74 18.09 11.52
C THR A 341 -8.05 18.47 10.09
N MET A 342 -8.77 17.61 9.39
CA MET A 342 -9.13 17.77 7.98
C MET A 342 -10.64 17.83 7.81
N ALA A 343 -11.07 18.52 6.77
CA ALA A 343 -12.43 18.42 6.26
C ALA A 343 -12.60 17.12 5.47
N THR A 344 -13.84 16.75 5.18
CA THR A 344 -14.19 15.70 4.22
C THR A 344 -15.23 16.21 3.23
N ALA A 345 -15.16 15.72 1.99
CA ALA A 345 -16.19 15.99 0.99
C ALA A 345 -16.34 14.76 0.07
N ALA A 346 -17.53 14.61 -0.50
CA ALA A 346 -17.80 13.57 -1.50
C ALA A 346 -17.29 14.03 -2.86
N PHE A 347 -16.62 13.12 -3.58
CA PHE A 347 -16.09 13.34 -4.92
C PHE A 347 -16.32 12.12 -5.82
N ASP A 348 -16.43 12.38 -7.11
CA ASP A 348 -16.17 11.41 -8.17
C ASP A 348 -14.68 11.55 -8.54
N LEU A 349 -13.87 10.60 -8.08
CA LEU A 349 -12.44 10.54 -8.41
C LEU A 349 -12.25 9.70 -9.66
N GLU A 350 -11.57 10.23 -10.65
CA GLU A 350 -11.12 9.51 -11.83
C GLU A 350 -9.60 9.39 -11.81
N VAL A 351 -9.08 8.16 -11.91
CA VAL A 351 -7.65 7.88 -12.11
C VAL A 351 -7.45 7.61 -13.59
N LEU A 352 -6.62 8.43 -14.23
CA LEU A 352 -6.47 8.45 -15.70
C LEU A 352 -5.50 7.36 -16.14
N GLY A 353 -5.97 6.46 -16.97
CA GLY A 353 -5.19 5.40 -17.57
C GLY A 353 -4.40 5.86 -18.77
N LYS A 354 -3.89 4.88 -19.51
CA LYS A 354 -3.17 5.09 -20.74
C LYS A 354 -4.11 5.58 -21.85
N ASP A 355 -3.64 6.52 -22.66
CA ASP A 355 -4.39 6.92 -23.85
C ASP A 355 -4.69 5.71 -24.74
N ASP A 356 -5.90 5.68 -25.32
CA ASP A 356 -6.31 4.59 -26.21
C ASP A 356 -5.31 4.47 -27.38
N PRO A 357 -4.63 3.32 -27.55
CA PRO A 357 -3.66 3.11 -28.61
C PRO A 357 -4.28 3.06 -30.01
N SER A 358 -5.61 3.15 -30.15
CA SER A 358 -6.30 3.11 -31.45
C SER A 358 -6.02 4.33 -32.33
N GLY A 359 -5.50 5.43 -31.76
CA GLY A 359 -5.18 6.66 -32.49
C GLY A 359 -6.42 7.37 -33.06
N ASP A 360 -7.61 6.96 -32.67
CA ASP A 360 -8.86 7.57 -33.09
C ASP A 360 -9.05 8.91 -32.35
N ALA A 361 -8.80 10.00 -33.06
CA ALA A 361 -8.90 11.36 -32.53
C ALA A 361 -10.33 11.71 -32.03
N SER A 362 -11.37 10.94 -32.39
CA SER A 362 -12.74 11.09 -31.86
C SER A 362 -12.86 10.51 -30.44
N ARG A 363 -11.91 9.67 -30.02
CA ARG A 363 -11.81 9.05 -28.69
C ARG A 363 -10.77 9.68 -27.75
N VAL A 364 -10.14 10.78 -28.15
CA VAL A 364 -9.18 11.59 -27.35
C VAL A 364 -9.84 12.18 -26.07
N GLY A 365 -10.90 11.64 -25.56
CA GLY A 365 -11.50 11.95 -24.28
C GLY A 365 -11.98 10.72 -23.52
N GLU A 366 -11.91 9.54 -24.15
CA GLU A 366 -12.23 8.25 -23.52
C GLU A 366 -10.95 7.47 -23.19
N SER A 367 -9.98 8.11 -22.51
CA SER A 367 -8.87 7.33 -21.96
C SER A 367 -9.43 6.29 -21.01
N LEU A 368 -8.90 5.08 -21.06
CA LEU A 368 -9.17 4.07 -20.05
C LEU A 368 -8.96 4.70 -18.68
N LYS A 369 -9.99 4.74 -17.87
CA LYS A 369 -9.95 5.36 -16.55
C LYS A 369 -10.63 4.46 -15.53
N SER A 370 -10.18 4.57 -14.30
CA SER A 370 -10.86 3.97 -13.17
C SER A 370 -11.55 5.06 -12.37
N SER A 371 -12.87 4.95 -12.19
CA SER A 371 -13.69 5.96 -11.53
C SER A 371 -14.16 5.46 -10.18
N TYR A 372 -14.05 6.31 -9.16
CA TYR A 372 -14.41 5.99 -7.79
C TYR A 372 -15.30 7.09 -7.21
N LYS A 373 -16.44 6.71 -6.66
CA LYS A 373 -17.29 7.60 -5.88
C LYS A 373 -17.02 7.40 -4.40
N GLY A 374 -16.80 8.45 -3.66
CA GLY A 374 -16.57 8.32 -2.24
C GLY A 374 -16.22 9.63 -1.54
N THR A 375 -16.04 9.52 -0.24
CA THR A 375 -15.62 10.64 0.60
C THR A 375 -14.10 10.70 0.63
N CYS A 376 -13.53 11.86 0.34
CA CYS A 376 -12.11 12.14 0.42
C CYS A 376 -11.85 13.16 1.54
N CYS A 377 -10.73 13.02 2.23
CA CYS A 377 -10.24 14.05 3.13
C CYS A 377 -9.75 15.25 2.32
N VAL A 378 -9.97 16.46 2.85
CA VAL A 378 -9.51 17.70 2.24
C VAL A 378 -8.71 18.50 3.25
N GLY A 379 -7.47 18.82 2.89
CA GLY A 379 -6.57 19.61 3.73
C GLY A 379 -5.17 19.75 3.13
N ASP A 380 -4.51 20.86 3.45
CA ASP A 380 -3.17 21.14 2.94
C ASP A 380 -2.12 20.48 3.85
N LEU A 381 -1.75 19.25 3.51
CA LEU A 381 -0.73 18.49 4.26
C LEU A 381 0.64 19.18 4.14
N PRO A 382 1.42 19.32 5.23
CA PRO A 382 2.79 19.84 5.15
C PRO A 382 3.67 19.06 4.17
N ALA A 383 3.41 17.75 3.99
CA ALA A 383 4.08 16.93 3.01
C ALA A 383 3.87 17.40 1.56
N PHE A 384 2.72 18.00 1.24
CA PHE A 384 2.47 18.55 -0.10
C PHE A 384 3.37 19.74 -0.41
N ALA A 385 3.59 20.60 0.58
CA ALA A 385 4.55 21.70 0.46
C ALA A 385 5.98 21.19 0.20
N ALA A 386 6.39 20.16 0.95
CA ALA A 386 7.70 19.52 0.76
C ALA A 386 7.87 18.88 -0.63
N LEU A 387 6.76 18.56 -1.32
CA LEU A 387 6.73 18.05 -2.69
C LEU A 387 6.54 19.18 -3.73
N GLY A 388 6.59 20.45 -3.32
CA GLY A 388 6.41 21.59 -4.22
C GLY A 388 4.98 21.80 -4.71
N ALA A 389 4.00 21.21 -4.02
CA ALA A 389 2.58 21.30 -4.39
C ALA A 389 1.79 22.33 -3.54
N GLU A 390 2.46 23.34 -2.98
CA GLU A 390 1.82 24.41 -2.21
C GLU A 390 0.82 25.25 -3.03
N THR A 391 1.10 25.42 -4.31
CA THR A 391 0.35 26.29 -5.21
C THR A 391 -0.26 25.54 -6.40
N SER A 392 -0.37 24.24 -6.30
CA SER A 392 -0.95 23.37 -7.34
C SER A 392 -1.91 22.35 -6.76
N ALA A 393 -2.89 21.92 -7.55
CA ALA A 393 -3.77 20.82 -7.19
C ALA A 393 -2.96 19.53 -7.02
N PHE A 394 -3.13 18.88 -5.88
CA PHE A 394 -2.38 17.69 -5.50
C PHE A 394 -3.14 16.80 -4.54
N MET A 395 -2.82 15.49 -4.53
CA MET A 395 -3.50 14.51 -3.70
C MET A 395 -2.54 13.41 -3.24
N SER A 396 -2.78 12.81 -2.08
CA SER A 396 -2.32 11.48 -1.71
C SER A 396 -3.48 10.51 -1.91
N MET A 397 -3.30 9.49 -2.76
CA MET A 397 -4.31 8.47 -3.08
C MET A 397 -4.07 7.25 -2.18
N GLY A 398 -4.96 7.04 -1.23
CA GLY A 398 -4.85 6.03 -0.19
C GLY A 398 -5.51 4.69 -0.50
N LEU A 399 -5.57 3.84 0.52
CA LEU A 399 -6.17 2.49 0.44
C LEU A 399 -7.69 2.51 0.24
N ASP A 400 -8.36 3.62 0.51
CA ASP A 400 -9.77 3.83 0.16
C ASP A 400 -10.03 3.74 -1.35
N VAL A 401 -9.02 4.01 -2.17
CA VAL A 401 -9.02 3.84 -3.63
C VAL A 401 -8.28 2.55 -4.02
N LEU A 402 -7.03 2.40 -3.58
CA LEU A 402 -6.16 1.26 -3.92
C LEU A 402 -6.70 -0.07 -3.41
N GLY A 403 -7.45 -0.05 -2.28
CA GLY A 403 -7.98 -1.24 -1.62
C GLY A 403 -9.35 -1.70 -2.12
N ARG A 404 -9.90 -1.13 -3.20
CA ARG A 404 -11.27 -1.45 -3.66
C ARG A 404 -11.40 -2.77 -4.42
N GLY A 405 -10.30 -3.42 -4.70
CA GLY A 405 -10.31 -4.69 -5.40
C GLY A 405 -8.92 -5.25 -5.53
N ARG A 406 -8.58 -5.66 -6.74
CA ARG A 406 -7.25 -6.13 -7.10
C ARG A 406 -6.42 -4.95 -7.61
N THR A 407 -5.25 -4.76 -7.04
CA THR A 407 -4.28 -3.74 -7.43
C THR A 407 -2.94 -4.39 -7.70
N VAL A 408 -2.31 -4.09 -8.84
CA VAL A 408 -0.95 -4.59 -9.13
C VAL A 408 -0.04 -3.39 -9.38
N LEU A 409 1.05 -3.33 -8.64
CA LEU A 409 2.04 -2.26 -8.71
C LEU A 409 3.35 -2.79 -9.29
N ASP A 410 3.74 -2.28 -10.45
CA ASP A 410 5.02 -2.52 -11.10
C ASP A 410 5.84 -1.22 -11.06
N VAL A 411 6.52 -1.02 -9.93
CA VAL A 411 7.33 0.18 -9.67
C VAL A 411 8.43 0.36 -10.69
N ARG A 412 9.03 -0.75 -11.14
CA ARG A 412 10.19 -0.75 -12.05
C ARG A 412 9.85 -0.30 -13.46
N ASN A 413 8.66 -0.67 -13.93
CA ASN A 413 8.20 -0.36 -15.28
C ASN A 413 7.20 0.81 -15.31
N ASP A 414 7.06 1.54 -14.20
CA ASP A 414 6.19 2.70 -14.07
C ASP A 414 4.73 2.40 -14.42
N ARG A 415 4.18 1.31 -13.85
CA ARG A 415 2.81 0.87 -14.10
C ARG A 415 2.08 0.54 -12.80
N LEU A 416 0.82 0.94 -12.77
CA LEU A 416 -0.17 0.56 -11.78
C LEU A 416 -1.36 -0.03 -12.51
N TYR A 417 -1.91 -1.12 -12.01
CA TYR A 417 -3.11 -1.75 -12.54
C TYR A 417 -4.17 -1.73 -11.46
N LEU A 418 -5.33 -1.17 -11.76
CA LEU A 418 -6.43 -1.00 -10.82
C LEU A 418 -7.69 -1.70 -11.31
N THR A 419 -8.45 -2.29 -10.38
CA THR A 419 -9.81 -2.74 -10.66
C THR A 419 -10.65 -1.56 -11.16
N PRO A 420 -11.43 -1.71 -12.26
CA PRO A 420 -12.36 -0.69 -12.71
C PRO A 420 -13.31 -0.26 -11.58
N GLY A 421 -13.56 1.04 -11.46
CA GLY A 421 -14.33 1.61 -10.34
C GLY A 421 -15.80 1.24 -10.27
N ASP A 422 -16.37 0.79 -11.39
CA ASP A 422 -17.73 0.31 -11.55
C ASP A 422 -17.88 -1.21 -11.36
N ALA A 423 -16.79 -1.92 -11.04
CA ALA A 423 -16.83 -3.36 -10.80
C ALA A 423 -17.71 -3.69 -9.57
N PRO A 424 -18.51 -4.78 -9.65
CA PRO A 424 -19.35 -5.23 -8.53
C PRO A 424 -18.47 -5.50 -7.30
N GLY A 425 -18.77 -4.86 -6.17
CA GLY A 425 -18.03 -4.97 -4.90
C GLY A 425 -17.13 -3.79 -4.56
N GLY A 426 -16.96 -2.81 -5.45
CA GLY A 426 -16.14 -1.59 -5.23
C GLY A 426 -16.82 -0.47 -4.44
N GLY A 427 -18.11 -0.57 -4.12
CA GLY A 427 -18.84 0.48 -3.38
C GLY A 427 -18.48 0.53 -1.90
N TYR A 428 -18.30 1.73 -1.33
CA TYR A 428 -18.45 1.92 0.10
C TYR A 428 -19.87 1.52 0.52
N PRO A 429 -20.07 0.91 1.68
CA PRO A 429 -21.39 0.88 2.25
C PRO A 429 -21.82 2.34 2.41
N GLU A 430 -22.96 2.68 1.83
CA GLU A 430 -23.61 3.97 2.08
C GLU A 430 -23.73 4.13 3.59
N SER A 431 -23.23 5.27 4.10
CA SER A 431 -23.38 5.62 5.51
C SER A 431 -24.88 5.72 5.80
N THR A 432 -25.42 4.70 6.47
CA THR A 432 -26.75 4.77 7.09
C THR A 432 -26.72 5.70 8.29
#